data_2bb960e0f9f5d559e605f798c5beed7b
#
_entry.id   2bb960e0f9f5d559e605f798c5beed7b
#
_cell.length_a   1.000
_cell.length_b   1.000
_cell.length_c   1.000
_cell.angle_alpha   90.00
_cell.angle_beta   90.00
_cell.angle_gamma   90.00
#
_symmetry.space_group_name_H-M   'P 1'
#
loop_
_entity.id
_entity.type
_entity.pdbx_description
1 polymer ?
#
loop_
_entity_poly.entity_id
_entity_poly.type
_entity_poly.pdbx_seq_one_letter_code
_entity_poly.pdbx_strand_id
1 'polypeptide(L)'
;FLDEIHRYPNWTQELKNISDYYPQMHVVFTGSSLLRIDNTIADLSRRCISYTMQGLSFREYIMFSGIVQWEAISLDDILTSHSTIATKLTKDVHVLTHFEQYLQKGYYPFYWANQSTYLSRLHQVISTIIEVDIPQVESIEYATTYKAKQLLSTLASLVPYKLNISELCKTIGITRNQLLRLLNMLERSSLVRKLYPDQGNIQSLAKPEKILFENTNLIYALS
;
A
#
# COMPACT_ATOMS: atom_id res chain seq x y z
N PHE A 1 19.81 -10.64 8.65
CA PHE A 1 18.75 -9.74 8.21
C PHE A 1 19.36 -8.61 7.38
N LEU A 2 18.82 -8.35 6.18
CA LEU A 2 19.29 -7.32 5.26
C LEU A 2 18.13 -6.37 4.97
N ASP A 3 18.29 -5.11 5.35
CA ASP A 3 17.25 -4.08 5.16
C ASP A 3 17.55 -3.24 3.92
N GLU A 4 16.51 -2.88 3.17
CA GLU A 4 16.62 -2.06 1.96
C GLU A 4 17.65 -2.63 0.93
N ILE A 5 17.70 -3.95 0.79
CA ILE A 5 18.73 -4.65 -0.02
C ILE A 5 18.79 -4.15 -1.47
N HIS A 6 17.67 -3.65 -2.00
CA HIS A 6 17.59 -3.14 -3.37
C HIS A 6 18.49 -1.93 -3.64
N ARG A 7 19.00 -1.28 -2.59
CA ARG A 7 19.98 -0.19 -2.72
C ARG A 7 21.41 -0.70 -3.00
N TYR A 8 21.67 -1.97 -2.73
CA TYR A 8 22.96 -2.57 -3.01
C TYR A 8 23.05 -3.00 -4.49
N PRO A 9 24.08 -2.59 -5.25
CA PRO A 9 24.24 -3.01 -6.63
C PRO A 9 24.36 -4.53 -6.75
N ASN A 10 23.72 -5.13 -7.76
CA ASN A 10 23.75 -6.57 -8.03
C ASN A 10 23.30 -7.48 -6.86
N TRP A 11 22.50 -6.95 -5.94
CA TRP A 11 22.03 -7.66 -4.75
C TRP A 11 21.40 -9.04 -5.04
N THR A 12 20.73 -9.20 -6.17
CA THR A 12 20.12 -10.48 -6.57
C THR A 12 21.18 -11.54 -6.84
N GLN A 13 22.30 -11.18 -7.47
CA GLN A 13 23.40 -12.09 -7.71
C GLN A 13 24.08 -12.49 -6.39
N GLU A 14 24.27 -11.54 -5.48
CA GLU A 14 24.84 -11.82 -4.16
C GLU A 14 23.95 -12.75 -3.34
N LEU A 15 22.63 -12.55 -3.35
CA LEU A 15 21.69 -13.47 -2.67
C LEU A 15 21.70 -14.86 -3.29
N LYS A 16 21.86 -14.98 -4.61
CA LYS A 16 22.04 -16.28 -5.26
C LYS A 16 23.34 -16.95 -4.81
N ASN A 17 24.43 -16.21 -4.79
CA ASN A 17 25.72 -16.71 -4.34
C ASN A 17 25.65 -17.19 -2.89
N ILE A 18 25.02 -16.40 -1.99
CA ILE A 18 24.81 -16.79 -0.59
C ILE A 18 23.99 -18.07 -0.50
N SER A 19 22.88 -18.16 -1.24
CA SER A 19 22.02 -19.35 -1.24
C SER A 19 22.75 -20.60 -1.74
N ASP A 20 23.59 -20.46 -2.77
CA ASP A 20 24.26 -21.58 -3.42
C ASP A 20 25.51 -22.05 -2.64
N TYR A 21 26.28 -21.10 -2.04
CA TYR A 21 27.49 -21.43 -1.27
C TYR A 21 27.22 -21.75 0.21
N TYR A 22 26.14 -21.20 0.78
CA TYR A 22 25.78 -21.36 2.20
C TYR A 22 24.36 -21.84 2.38
N PRO A 23 24.00 -23.06 1.96
CA PRO A 23 22.61 -23.56 1.96
C PRO A 23 21.97 -23.66 3.35
N GLN A 24 22.79 -23.65 4.42
CA GLN A 24 22.30 -23.65 5.81
C GLN A 24 21.99 -22.25 6.35
N MET A 25 22.32 -21.19 5.58
CA MET A 25 22.07 -19.82 6.02
C MET A 25 20.65 -19.40 5.71
N HIS A 26 19.92 -18.96 6.73
CA HIS A 26 18.61 -18.36 6.57
C HIS A 26 18.76 -16.85 6.38
N VAL A 27 18.38 -16.34 5.21
CA VAL A 27 18.47 -14.92 4.88
C VAL A 27 17.07 -14.33 4.83
N VAL A 28 16.83 -13.28 5.61
CA VAL A 28 15.64 -12.44 5.51
C VAL A 28 16.06 -11.08 4.98
N PHE A 29 15.41 -10.61 3.93
CA PHE A 29 15.72 -9.29 3.36
C PHE A 29 14.43 -8.50 3.09
N THR A 30 14.55 -7.18 3.16
CA THR A 30 13.46 -6.25 2.87
C THR A 30 13.81 -5.31 1.74
N GLY A 31 12.81 -4.70 1.17
CA GLY A 31 12.96 -3.59 0.24
C GLY A 31 11.73 -2.70 0.26
N SER A 32 11.93 -1.40 0.31
CA SER A 32 10.87 -0.40 0.32
C SER A 32 10.30 -0.10 -1.07
N SER A 33 11.07 -0.36 -2.12
CA SER A 33 10.66 -0.10 -3.50
C SER A 33 10.08 -1.36 -4.15
N LEU A 34 8.76 -1.51 -4.08
CA LEU A 34 8.02 -2.59 -4.74
C LEU A 34 8.38 -2.74 -6.22
N LEU A 35 8.61 -1.62 -6.91
CA LEU A 35 8.94 -1.62 -8.33
C LEU A 35 10.26 -2.34 -8.63
N ARG A 36 11.26 -2.20 -7.77
CA ARG A 36 12.57 -2.86 -7.96
C ARG A 36 12.52 -4.33 -7.57
N ILE A 37 11.84 -4.65 -6.50
CA ILE A 37 11.71 -6.03 -6.02
C ILE A 37 10.95 -6.88 -7.03
N ASP A 38 9.83 -6.40 -7.54
CA ASP A 38 9.01 -7.14 -8.51
C ASP A 38 9.77 -7.50 -9.78
N ASN A 39 10.64 -6.62 -10.29
CA ASN A 39 11.41 -6.86 -11.49
C ASN A 39 12.53 -7.90 -11.29
N THR A 40 12.99 -8.10 -10.06
CA THR A 40 14.14 -8.97 -9.74
C THR A 40 13.76 -10.26 -9.01
N ILE A 41 12.56 -10.32 -8.41
CA ILE A 41 12.05 -11.53 -7.75
C ILE A 41 11.91 -12.69 -8.73
N ALA A 42 11.59 -12.43 -10.00
CA ALA A 42 11.54 -13.48 -11.02
C ALA A 42 12.86 -14.29 -11.08
N ASP A 43 13.99 -13.63 -10.86
CA ASP A 43 15.33 -14.22 -10.84
C ASP A 43 15.60 -15.04 -9.55
N LEU A 44 14.95 -14.69 -8.44
CA LEU A 44 15.06 -15.36 -7.14
C LEU A 44 13.88 -16.30 -6.85
N SER A 45 12.91 -16.42 -7.74
CA SER A 45 11.61 -17.12 -7.51
C SER A 45 11.76 -18.59 -7.07
N ARG A 46 12.90 -19.23 -7.37
CA ARG A 46 13.19 -20.62 -6.94
C ARG A 46 13.97 -20.69 -5.62
N ARG A 47 14.42 -19.56 -5.06
CA ARG A 47 15.32 -19.48 -3.89
C ARG A 47 14.73 -18.70 -2.73
N CYS A 48 13.70 -17.91 -2.95
CA CYS A 48 13.07 -17.14 -1.88
C CYS A 48 11.53 -17.19 -1.96
N ILE A 49 10.92 -16.96 -0.82
CA ILE A 49 9.47 -16.76 -0.68
C ILE A 49 9.25 -15.29 -0.40
N SER A 50 8.42 -14.64 -1.21
CA SER A 50 8.07 -13.23 -1.03
C SER A 50 6.82 -13.10 -0.16
N TYR A 51 6.91 -12.24 0.85
CA TYR A 51 5.79 -11.84 1.69
C TYR A 51 5.58 -10.34 1.57
N THR A 52 4.33 -9.93 1.40
CA THR A 52 3.96 -8.52 1.43
C THR A 52 3.48 -8.16 2.83
N MET A 53 4.18 -7.24 3.48
CA MET A 53 3.78 -6.71 4.78
C MET A 53 2.77 -5.57 4.56
N GLN A 54 1.52 -5.83 4.93
CA GLN A 54 0.47 -4.81 4.89
C GLN A 54 0.60 -3.86 6.10
N GLY A 55 -0.07 -2.71 6.03
CA GLY A 55 -0.26 -1.89 7.22
C GLY A 55 -1.16 -2.57 8.25
N LEU A 56 -1.30 -1.96 9.41
CA LEU A 56 -2.09 -2.52 10.50
C LEU A 56 -3.57 -2.62 10.12
N SER A 57 -4.17 -3.75 10.44
CA SER A 57 -5.63 -3.88 10.48
C SER A 57 -6.19 -3.08 11.65
N PHE A 58 -7.48 -2.80 11.65
CA PHE A 58 -8.15 -2.14 12.78
C PHE A 58 -7.97 -2.89 14.10
N ARG A 59 -8.01 -4.22 14.06
CA ARG A 59 -7.75 -5.07 15.23
C ARG A 59 -6.33 -4.85 15.77
N GLU A 60 -5.33 -4.89 14.91
CA GLU A 60 -3.93 -4.67 15.30
C GLU A 60 -3.72 -3.24 15.81
N TYR A 61 -4.36 -2.23 15.19
CA TYR A 61 -4.34 -0.87 15.69
C TYR A 61 -4.86 -0.76 17.12
N ILE A 62 -6.01 -1.37 17.42
CA ILE A 62 -6.60 -1.38 18.78
C ILE A 62 -5.65 -2.05 19.78
N MET A 63 -5.08 -3.19 19.41
CA MET A 63 -4.13 -3.92 20.26
C MET A 63 -2.83 -3.14 20.45
N PHE A 64 -2.30 -2.56 19.38
CA PHE A 64 -1.07 -1.76 19.42
C PHE A 64 -1.23 -0.46 20.22
N SER A 65 -2.43 0.10 20.23
CA SER A 65 -2.78 1.27 21.04
C SER A 65 -2.95 0.95 22.53
N GLY A 66 -2.87 -0.32 22.93
CA GLY A 66 -3.05 -0.73 24.33
C GLY A 66 -4.50 -0.60 24.84
N ILE A 67 -5.47 -0.39 23.95
CA ILE A 67 -6.88 -0.21 24.30
C ILE A 67 -7.45 -1.54 24.84
N VAL A 68 -7.20 -2.61 24.13
CA VAL A 68 -7.61 -3.96 24.52
C VAL A 68 -6.73 -5.02 23.86
N GLN A 69 -6.55 -6.14 24.54
CA GLN A 69 -5.92 -7.34 23.98
C GLN A 69 -7.01 -8.40 23.73
N TRP A 70 -7.17 -8.75 22.48
CA TRP A 70 -8.13 -9.79 22.10
C TRP A 70 -7.42 -11.09 21.74
N GLU A 71 -7.86 -12.16 22.33
CA GLU A 71 -7.43 -13.50 21.95
C GLU A 71 -7.93 -13.87 20.55
N ALA A 72 -7.26 -14.81 19.92
CA ALA A 72 -7.71 -15.36 18.66
C ALA A 72 -9.02 -16.13 18.85
N ILE A 73 -9.96 -15.93 17.96
CA ILE A 73 -11.27 -16.58 17.97
C ILE A 73 -11.30 -17.55 16.80
N SER A 74 -11.75 -18.77 17.05
CA SER A 74 -11.87 -19.80 16.01
C SER A 74 -12.99 -19.46 15.02
N LEU A 75 -12.91 -20.00 13.80
CA LEU A 75 -13.99 -19.83 12.81
C LEU A 75 -15.29 -20.45 13.31
N ASP A 76 -15.23 -21.60 13.97
CA ASP A 76 -16.41 -22.30 14.52
C ASP A 76 -17.10 -21.45 15.59
N ASP A 77 -16.33 -20.81 16.48
CA ASP A 77 -16.88 -19.89 17.48
C ASP A 77 -17.57 -18.69 16.82
N ILE A 78 -16.97 -18.13 15.77
CA ILE A 78 -17.58 -17.02 15.01
C ILE A 78 -18.89 -17.47 14.36
N LEU A 79 -18.92 -18.64 13.74
CA LEU A 79 -20.12 -19.15 13.05
C LEU A 79 -21.26 -19.49 14.02
N THR A 80 -20.94 -19.98 15.21
CA THR A 80 -21.95 -20.45 16.20
C THR A 80 -22.36 -19.38 17.21
N SER A 81 -21.47 -18.45 17.57
CA SER A 81 -21.63 -17.57 18.74
C SER A 81 -21.25 -16.12 18.49
N HIS A 82 -21.21 -15.67 17.22
CA HIS A 82 -20.72 -14.34 16.84
C HIS A 82 -21.36 -13.17 17.61
N SER A 83 -22.67 -13.21 17.86
CA SER A 83 -23.37 -12.13 18.56
C SER A 83 -22.90 -11.96 20.00
N THR A 84 -22.73 -13.10 20.73
CA THR A 84 -22.25 -13.08 22.11
C THR A 84 -20.78 -12.60 22.16
N ILE A 85 -19.96 -13.09 21.22
CA ILE A 85 -18.54 -12.71 21.11
C ILE A 85 -18.44 -11.21 20.78
N ALA A 86 -19.18 -10.73 19.80
CA ALA A 86 -19.20 -9.30 19.42
C ALA A 86 -19.60 -8.40 20.60
N THR A 87 -20.67 -8.77 21.33
CA THR A 87 -21.10 -8.03 22.52
C THR A 87 -20.00 -7.98 23.59
N LYS A 88 -19.33 -9.11 23.85
CA LYS A 88 -18.24 -9.17 24.81
C LYS A 88 -17.04 -8.30 24.38
N LEU A 89 -16.64 -8.37 23.12
CA LEU A 89 -15.50 -7.63 22.58
C LEU A 89 -15.73 -6.11 22.54
N THR A 90 -16.97 -5.67 22.31
CA THR A 90 -17.31 -4.26 22.14
C THR A 90 -17.82 -3.59 23.41
N LYS A 91 -18.03 -4.35 24.50
CA LYS A 91 -18.64 -3.85 25.74
C LYS A 91 -17.90 -2.62 26.32
N ASP A 92 -16.57 -2.70 26.34
CA ASP A 92 -15.72 -1.71 26.98
C ASP A 92 -14.90 -0.87 25.97
N VAL A 93 -15.23 -0.98 24.69
CA VAL A 93 -14.51 -0.32 23.59
C VAL A 93 -15.47 0.53 22.76
N HIS A 94 -15.22 1.84 22.69
CA HIS A 94 -15.94 2.74 21.79
C HIS A 94 -15.49 2.53 20.33
N VAL A 95 -15.93 1.40 19.74
CA VAL A 95 -15.44 0.88 18.45
C VAL A 95 -15.48 1.93 17.34
N LEU A 96 -16.60 2.68 17.20
CA LEU A 96 -16.75 3.66 16.12
C LEU A 96 -15.77 4.83 16.28
N THR A 97 -15.57 5.33 17.49
CA THR A 97 -14.61 6.40 17.77
C THR A 97 -13.18 5.97 17.42
N HIS A 98 -12.79 4.76 17.83
CA HIS A 98 -11.47 4.23 17.50
C HIS A 98 -11.32 3.90 16.02
N PHE A 99 -12.39 3.46 15.38
CA PHE A 99 -12.39 3.22 13.94
C PHE A 99 -12.20 4.51 13.13
N GLU A 100 -12.87 5.59 13.53
CA GLU A 100 -12.65 6.91 12.93
C GLU A 100 -11.19 7.36 13.07
N GLN A 101 -10.60 7.20 14.26
CA GLN A 101 -9.18 7.49 14.48
C GLN A 101 -8.26 6.61 13.63
N TYR A 102 -8.58 5.33 13.51
CA TYR A 102 -7.85 4.40 12.66
C TYR A 102 -7.87 4.83 11.19
N LEU A 103 -9.03 5.22 10.67
CA LEU A 103 -9.15 5.70 9.30
C LEU A 103 -8.29 6.92 9.02
N GLN A 104 -8.07 7.78 10.03
CA GLN A 104 -7.25 8.99 9.88
C GLN A 104 -5.75 8.70 10.02
N LYS A 105 -5.33 7.80 10.93
CA LYS A 105 -3.93 7.72 11.38
C LYS A 105 -3.50 6.36 11.90
N GLY A 106 -4.28 5.30 11.72
CA GLY A 106 -4.04 4.00 12.37
C GLY A 106 -3.35 2.97 11.49
N TYR A 107 -3.16 3.22 10.20
CA TYR A 107 -2.69 2.19 9.26
C TYR A 107 -1.18 1.92 9.35
N TYR A 108 -0.36 2.95 9.56
CA TYR A 108 1.10 2.81 9.59
C TYR A 108 1.65 2.83 11.01
N PRO A 109 2.48 1.82 11.41
CA PRO A 109 3.04 1.73 12.77
C PRO A 109 3.85 2.95 13.21
N PHE A 110 4.48 3.68 12.31
CA PHE A 110 5.26 4.88 12.65
C PHE A 110 4.42 6.03 13.25
N TYR A 111 3.09 5.91 13.27
CA TYR A 111 2.20 6.82 13.99
C TYR A 111 2.60 6.94 15.47
N TRP A 112 2.92 5.82 16.13
CA TRP A 112 3.28 5.82 17.55
C TRP A 112 4.66 6.44 17.83
N ALA A 113 5.54 6.53 16.84
CA ALA A 113 6.85 7.18 17.02
C ALA A 113 6.71 8.69 17.20
N ASN A 114 5.78 9.35 16.51
CA ASN A 114 5.46 10.77 16.69
C ASN A 114 4.08 11.10 16.09
N GLN A 115 3.09 11.20 16.94
CA GLN A 115 1.69 11.41 16.55
C GLN A 115 1.45 12.81 15.96
N SER A 116 2.13 13.84 16.48
CA SER A 116 1.89 15.22 16.05
C SER A 116 2.37 15.51 14.63
N THR A 117 3.39 14.80 14.15
CA THR A 117 3.96 14.98 12.81
C THR A 117 3.57 13.87 11.83
N TYR A 118 2.69 12.96 12.23
CA TYR A 118 2.36 11.77 11.45
C TYR A 118 1.92 12.07 10.01
N LEU A 119 0.91 12.91 9.82
CA LEU A 119 0.39 13.24 8.48
C LEU A 119 1.43 13.96 7.64
N SER A 120 2.20 14.88 8.22
CA SER A 120 3.28 15.57 7.51
C SER A 120 4.38 14.59 7.06
N ARG A 121 4.75 13.64 7.91
CA ARG A 121 5.70 12.57 7.55
C ARG A 121 5.14 11.65 6.47
N LEU A 122 3.87 11.29 6.56
CA LEU A 122 3.21 10.47 5.54
C LEU A 122 3.16 11.20 4.19
N HIS A 123 2.88 12.51 4.19
CA HIS A 123 2.96 13.34 3.01
C HIS A 123 4.38 13.35 2.40
N GLN A 124 5.43 13.42 3.25
CA GLN A 124 6.82 13.31 2.79
C GLN A 124 7.12 11.95 2.16
N VAL A 125 6.62 10.86 2.77
CA VAL A 125 6.76 9.49 2.19
C VAL A 125 6.11 9.42 0.82
N ILE A 126 4.88 9.92 0.65
CA ILE A 126 4.20 9.99 -0.65
C ILE A 126 5.05 10.78 -1.66
N SER A 127 5.58 11.92 -1.25
CA SER A 127 6.44 12.76 -2.09
C SER A 127 7.71 12.03 -2.51
N THR A 128 8.37 11.33 -1.58
CA THR A 128 9.58 10.53 -1.87
C THR A 128 9.29 9.42 -2.86
N ILE A 129 8.20 8.69 -2.68
CA ILE A 129 7.78 7.64 -3.63
C ILE A 129 7.64 8.22 -5.05
N ILE A 130 6.99 9.36 -5.19
CA ILE A 130 6.70 9.95 -6.51
C ILE A 130 7.96 10.61 -7.12
N GLU A 131 8.76 11.29 -6.32
CA GLU A 131 9.88 12.12 -6.80
C GLU A 131 11.21 11.38 -6.89
N VAL A 132 11.35 10.29 -6.12
CA VAL A 132 12.62 9.55 -6.00
C VAL A 132 12.45 8.11 -6.47
N ASP A 133 11.54 7.35 -5.85
CA ASP A 133 11.46 5.90 -6.07
C ASP A 133 10.96 5.56 -7.48
N ILE A 134 9.87 6.18 -7.92
CA ILE A 134 9.31 5.96 -9.26
C ILE A 134 10.31 6.34 -10.36
N PRO A 135 10.96 7.54 -10.35
CA PRO A 135 11.95 7.91 -11.37
C PRO A 135 13.18 7.00 -11.42
N GLN A 136 13.56 6.38 -10.31
CA GLN A 136 14.69 5.44 -10.29
C GLN A 136 14.40 4.12 -11.02
N VAL A 137 13.14 3.75 -11.14
CA VAL A 137 12.73 2.48 -11.76
C VAL A 137 12.24 2.66 -13.19
N GLU A 138 11.50 3.72 -13.42
CA GLU A 138 11.02 4.10 -14.74
C GLU A 138 11.62 5.46 -15.10
N SER A 139 12.35 5.53 -16.21
CA SER A 139 12.85 6.81 -16.73
C SER A 139 11.66 7.71 -17.07
N ILE A 140 11.29 8.57 -16.12
CA ILE A 140 10.20 9.53 -16.27
C ILE A 140 10.73 10.95 -16.18
N GLU A 141 10.15 11.83 -16.99
CA GLU A 141 10.47 13.25 -16.95
C GLU A 141 9.88 13.91 -15.70
N TYR A 142 10.50 14.97 -15.22
CA TYR A 142 10.02 15.79 -14.09
C TYR A 142 8.56 16.24 -14.26
N ALA A 143 8.17 16.59 -15.48
CA ALA A 143 6.78 16.95 -15.80
C ALA A 143 5.79 15.84 -15.47
N THR A 144 6.17 14.56 -15.64
CA THR A 144 5.36 13.38 -15.32
C THR A 144 5.19 13.22 -13.81
N THR A 145 6.23 13.48 -13.03
CA THR A 145 6.19 13.48 -11.55
C THR A 145 5.19 14.51 -11.02
N TYR A 146 5.21 15.72 -11.57
CA TYR A 146 4.22 16.75 -11.22
C TYR A 146 2.79 16.31 -11.55
N LYS A 147 2.57 15.69 -12.72
CA LYS A 147 1.26 15.16 -13.11
C LYS A 147 0.79 14.02 -12.20
N ALA A 148 1.70 13.19 -11.70
CA ALA A 148 1.37 12.16 -10.72
C ALA A 148 0.86 12.75 -9.39
N LYS A 149 1.53 13.81 -8.89
CA LYS A 149 1.07 14.53 -7.69
C LYS A 149 -0.30 15.18 -7.90
N GLN A 150 -0.47 15.86 -9.03
CA GLN A 150 -1.74 16.49 -9.40
C GLN A 150 -2.87 15.44 -9.47
N LEU A 151 -2.59 14.26 -10.05
CA LEU A 151 -3.54 13.16 -10.12
C LEU A 151 -3.93 12.66 -8.72
N LEU A 152 -2.96 12.41 -7.83
CA LEU A 152 -3.25 11.96 -6.46
C LEU A 152 -4.08 12.99 -5.68
N SER A 153 -3.72 14.28 -5.73
CA SER A 153 -4.49 15.34 -5.08
C SER A 153 -5.91 15.42 -5.61
N THR A 154 -6.09 15.31 -6.94
CA THR A 154 -7.42 15.27 -7.56
C THR A 154 -8.22 14.05 -7.09
N LEU A 155 -7.60 12.87 -7.05
CA LEU A 155 -8.27 11.66 -6.55
C LEU A 155 -8.65 11.79 -5.07
N ALA A 156 -7.80 12.37 -4.22
CA ALA A 156 -8.07 12.56 -2.80
C ALA A 156 -9.30 13.43 -2.55
N SER A 157 -9.50 14.46 -3.36
CA SER A 157 -10.67 15.35 -3.26
C SER A 157 -11.98 14.74 -3.77
N LEU A 158 -11.93 13.63 -4.50
CA LEU A 158 -13.08 13.02 -5.20
C LEU A 158 -13.50 11.64 -4.66
N VAL A 159 -13.00 11.22 -3.50
CA VAL A 159 -13.33 9.91 -2.93
C VAL A 159 -14.75 9.89 -2.34
N PRO A 160 -15.55 8.84 -2.59
CA PRO A 160 -15.34 7.70 -3.49
C PRO A 160 -15.54 8.08 -4.96
N TYR A 161 -14.57 7.78 -5.81
CA TYR A 161 -14.57 8.24 -7.19
C TYR A 161 -14.93 7.13 -8.19
N LYS A 162 -16.00 7.37 -8.96
CA LYS A 162 -16.29 6.57 -10.15
C LYS A 162 -15.49 7.13 -11.32
N LEU A 163 -14.57 6.32 -11.81
CA LEU A 163 -13.56 6.75 -12.77
C LEU A 163 -14.14 7.28 -14.09
N ASN A 164 -13.97 8.57 -14.34
CA ASN A 164 -14.15 9.18 -15.64
C ASN A 164 -12.79 9.53 -16.26
N ILE A 165 -12.24 8.62 -17.06
CA ILE A 165 -10.93 8.78 -17.69
C ILE A 165 -10.83 10.06 -18.52
N SER A 166 -11.87 10.40 -19.29
CA SER A 166 -11.86 11.56 -20.16
C SER A 166 -11.82 12.88 -19.39
N GLU A 167 -12.55 12.93 -18.29
CA GLU A 167 -12.57 14.10 -17.40
C GLU A 167 -11.24 14.27 -16.67
N LEU A 168 -10.67 13.19 -16.13
CA LEU A 168 -9.35 13.21 -15.50
C LEU A 168 -8.26 13.63 -16.48
N CYS A 169 -8.27 13.11 -17.71
CA CYS A 169 -7.33 13.54 -18.74
C CYS A 169 -7.41 15.04 -19.01
N LYS A 170 -8.62 15.58 -19.06
CA LYS A 170 -8.88 17.02 -19.25
C LYS A 170 -8.35 17.84 -18.08
N THR A 171 -8.70 17.43 -16.85
CA THR A 171 -8.31 18.13 -15.61
C THR A 171 -6.80 18.15 -15.41
N ILE A 172 -6.13 17.02 -15.66
CA ILE A 172 -4.68 16.87 -15.46
C ILE A 172 -3.88 17.39 -16.69
N GLY A 173 -4.53 17.51 -17.86
CA GLY A 173 -3.87 17.91 -19.10
C GLY A 173 -2.92 16.85 -19.64
N ILE A 174 -3.37 15.59 -19.69
CA ILE A 174 -2.60 14.43 -20.19
C ILE A 174 -3.44 13.56 -21.11
N THR A 175 -2.77 12.75 -21.91
CA THR A 175 -3.42 11.76 -22.78
C THR A 175 -3.93 10.56 -21.96
N ARG A 176 -4.86 9.80 -22.54
CA ARG A 176 -5.37 8.57 -21.94
C ARG A 176 -4.24 7.55 -21.61
N ASN A 177 -3.29 7.39 -22.52
CA ASN A 177 -2.18 6.47 -22.33
C ASN A 177 -1.28 6.90 -21.17
N GLN A 178 -0.99 8.20 -21.07
CA GLN A 178 -0.25 8.75 -19.94
C GLN A 178 -0.99 8.54 -18.62
N LEU A 179 -2.31 8.79 -18.57
CA LEU A 179 -3.11 8.56 -17.38
C LEU A 179 -3.06 7.10 -16.93
N LEU A 180 -3.28 6.15 -17.84
CA LEU A 180 -3.25 4.71 -17.51
C LEU A 180 -1.86 4.29 -17.04
N ARG A 181 -0.79 4.81 -17.65
CA ARG A 181 0.58 4.57 -17.20
C ARG A 181 0.80 5.11 -15.78
N LEU A 182 0.38 6.35 -15.50
CA LEU A 182 0.47 6.93 -14.15
C LEU A 182 -0.29 6.11 -13.12
N LEU A 183 -1.52 5.70 -13.43
CA LEU A 183 -2.31 4.86 -12.53
C LEU A 183 -1.65 3.50 -12.25
N ASN A 184 -1.00 2.89 -13.25
CA ASN A 184 -0.24 1.66 -13.06
C ASN A 184 0.97 1.89 -12.13
N MET A 185 1.70 2.99 -12.31
CA MET A 185 2.83 3.34 -11.47
C MET A 185 2.40 3.57 -10.02
N LEU A 186 1.33 4.35 -9.80
CA LEU A 186 0.80 4.63 -8.46
C LEU A 186 0.26 3.36 -7.77
N GLU A 187 -0.34 2.44 -8.52
CA GLU A 187 -0.79 1.14 -7.99
C GLU A 187 0.39 0.25 -7.59
N ARG A 188 1.41 0.12 -8.45
CA ARG A 188 2.63 -0.63 -8.13
C ARG A 188 3.38 -0.06 -6.92
N SER A 189 3.26 1.24 -6.70
CA SER A 189 3.83 1.94 -5.53
C SER A 189 2.94 1.88 -4.30
N SER A 190 1.85 1.11 -4.32
CA SER A 190 0.89 0.98 -3.21
C SER A 190 0.31 2.32 -2.73
N LEU A 191 0.13 3.28 -3.63
CA LEU A 191 -0.54 4.54 -3.33
C LEU A 191 -2.04 4.48 -3.67
N VAL A 192 -2.38 3.77 -4.74
CA VAL A 192 -3.77 3.56 -5.16
C VAL A 192 -4.02 2.09 -5.48
N ARG A 193 -5.30 1.72 -5.49
CA ARG A 193 -5.79 0.40 -5.87
C ARG A 193 -6.86 0.54 -6.94
N LYS A 194 -6.71 -0.18 -8.04
CA LYS A 194 -7.69 -0.22 -9.12
C LYS A 194 -8.66 -1.37 -8.90
N LEU A 195 -9.94 -1.09 -8.97
CA LEU A 195 -10.99 -2.11 -8.97
C LEU A 195 -11.54 -2.27 -10.38
N TYR A 196 -11.60 -3.50 -10.82
CA TYR A 196 -12.14 -3.89 -12.11
C TYR A 196 -13.51 -4.56 -11.93
N PRO A 197 -14.43 -4.42 -12.89
CA PRO A 197 -15.70 -5.14 -12.84
C PRO A 197 -15.46 -6.65 -12.95
N ASP A 198 -16.21 -7.42 -12.19
CA ASP A 198 -16.22 -8.89 -12.29
C ASP A 198 -17.01 -9.36 -13.52
N GLN A 199 -16.52 -8.98 -14.68
CA GLN A 199 -17.09 -9.42 -15.97
C GLN A 199 -15.99 -10.18 -16.70
N GLY A 200 -16.17 -11.49 -16.88
CA GLY A 200 -15.21 -12.43 -17.44
C GLY A 200 -14.68 -12.15 -18.86
N ASN A 201 -14.69 -10.89 -19.30
CA ASN A 201 -14.18 -10.43 -20.59
C ASN A 201 -12.83 -9.72 -20.43
N ILE A 202 -11.86 -10.10 -21.27
CA ILE A 202 -10.53 -9.45 -21.35
C ILE A 202 -10.64 -7.93 -21.54
N GLN A 203 -11.70 -7.45 -22.19
CA GLN A 203 -11.97 -6.01 -22.36
C GLN A 203 -12.26 -5.27 -21.05
N SER A 204 -12.77 -5.96 -20.03
CA SER A 204 -13.02 -5.37 -18.70
C SER A 204 -11.73 -5.03 -17.96
N LEU A 205 -10.63 -5.72 -18.23
CA LEU A 205 -9.30 -5.46 -17.66
C LEU A 205 -8.64 -4.19 -18.23
N ALA A 206 -9.13 -3.68 -19.35
CA ALA A 206 -8.55 -2.50 -20.01
C ALA A 206 -8.91 -1.16 -19.30
N LYS A 207 -9.95 -1.16 -18.44
CA LYS A 207 -10.41 0.06 -17.77
C LYS A 207 -10.89 -0.26 -16.35
N PRO A 208 -10.21 0.25 -15.32
CA PRO A 208 -10.73 0.14 -13.95
C PRO A 208 -12.06 0.87 -13.82
N GLU A 209 -12.96 0.32 -13.03
CA GLU A 209 -14.26 0.94 -12.72
C GLU A 209 -14.12 1.99 -11.63
N LYS A 210 -13.31 1.68 -10.61
CA LYS A 210 -13.06 2.57 -9.48
C LYS A 210 -11.57 2.62 -9.16
N ILE A 211 -11.16 3.75 -8.60
CA ILE A 211 -9.83 3.92 -8.01
C ILE A 211 -10.04 4.25 -6.54
N LEU A 212 -9.36 3.53 -5.67
CA LEU A 212 -9.30 3.78 -4.24
C LEU A 212 -7.85 4.08 -3.86
N PHE A 213 -7.64 4.80 -2.78
CA PHE A 213 -6.34 4.82 -2.14
C PHE A 213 -6.06 3.47 -1.47
N GLU A 214 -4.80 3.10 -1.33
CA GLU A 214 -4.43 1.86 -0.64
C GLU A 214 -4.96 1.85 0.79
N ASN A 215 -4.96 3.00 1.45
CA ASN A 215 -5.61 3.21 2.73
C ASN A 215 -6.07 4.67 2.89
N THR A 216 -6.96 4.91 3.83
CA THR A 216 -7.56 6.24 4.04
C THR A 216 -6.59 7.26 4.62
N ASN A 217 -5.53 6.83 5.35
CA ASN A 217 -4.52 7.74 5.90
C ASN A 217 -3.82 8.56 4.80
N LEU A 218 -3.65 7.96 3.60
CA LEU A 218 -3.08 8.67 2.44
C LEU A 218 -3.98 9.84 2.00
N ILE A 219 -5.30 9.69 2.09
CA ILE A 219 -6.25 10.77 1.77
C ILE A 219 -6.06 11.91 2.74
N TYR A 220 -6.04 11.63 4.06
CA TYR A 220 -5.84 12.65 5.09
C TYR A 220 -4.47 13.33 5.02
N ALA A 221 -3.44 12.64 4.53
CA ALA A 221 -2.13 13.24 4.33
C ALA A 221 -2.07 14.16 3.08
N LEU A 222 -2.99 14.00 2.12
CA LEU A 222 -3.05 14.77 0.87
C LEU A 222 -4.10 15.90 0.93
N SER A 223 -4.97 15.91 1.93
CA SER A 223 -5.97 16.96 2.20
C SER A 223 -5.34 18.10 3.01
#